data_033e4082eca89a4937cad3ad32721dfc
#
_entry.id   033e4082eca89a4937cad3ad32721dfc
#
_cell.length_a   1.000
_cell.length_b   1.000
_cell.length_c   1.000
_cell.angle_alpha   90.00
_cell.angle_beta   90.00
_cell.angle_gamma   90.00
#
_symmetry.space_group_name_H-M   'P 1'
#
loop_
_entity.id
_entity.type
_entity.pdbx_description
1 polymer ?
#
loop_
_entity_poly.entity_id
_entity_poly.type
_entity_poly.pdbx_seq_one_letter_code
_entity_poly.pdbx_strand_id
1 'polypeptide(L)'
;MDFKGLLEKAKEAARSVAQEAEKRLQEIKEKLDQGKDGRPDVLEKALEEAEKALHEAKSRLADLDQDKDGVPDKLKEVSELAKKAAEAAKAKAEEAARLLRERLGKGG
;
A
#
# COMPACT_ATOMS: atom_id res chain seq x y z
N MET A 1 -18.00 24.42 5.77
CA MET A 1 -17.18 23.31 5.32
C MET A 1 -17.01 22.28 6.41
N ASP A 2 -17.36 21.08 6.13
CA ASP A 2 -17.33 20.02 7.14
C ASP A 2 -15.98 19.34 7.15
N PHE A 3 -15.18 19.66 8.18
CA PHE A 3 -13.86 19.05 8.38
C PHE A 3 -13.95 17.53 8.50
N LYS A 4 -14.98 17.03 9.19
CA LYS A 4 -15.19 15.59 9.35
C LYS A 4 -15.41 14.91 8.00
N GLY A 5 -16.17 15.54 7.11
CA GLY A 5 -16.40 15.01 5.78
C GLY A 5 -15.14 14.91 4.95
N LEU A 6 -14.28 15.95 5.03
CA LEU A 6 -13.01 15.96 4.34
C LEU A 6 -12.06 14.87 4.87
N LEU A 7 -12.05 14.74 6.20
CA LEU A 7 -11.22 13.73 6.85
C LEU A 7 -11.67 12.31 6.49
N GLU A 8 -12.98 12.08 6.46
CA GLU A 8 -13.52 10.78 6.09
C GLU A 8 -13.21 10.43 4.63
N LYS A 9 -13.29 11.41 3.74
CA LYS A 9 -12.94 11.21 2.32
C LYS A 9 -11.47 10.86 2.16
N ALA A 10 -10.59 11.57 2.86
CA ALA A 10 -9.16 11.28 2.83
C ALA A 10 -8.87 9.88 3.38
N LYS A 11 -9.55 9.53 4.47
CA LYS A 11 -9.42 8.22 5.11
C LYS A 11 -9.89 7.10 4.17
N GLU A 12 -11.04 7.29 3.53
CA GLU A 12 -11.57 6.31 2.58
C GLU A 12 -10.66 6.15 1.37
N ALA A 13 -10.13 7.26 0.85
CA ALA A 13 -9.21 7.22 -0.28
C ALA A 13 -7.94 6.44 0.09
N ALA A 14 -7.36 6.72 1.26
CA ALA A 14 -6.19 6.02 1.73
C ALA A 14 -6.46 4.53 1.94
N ARG A 15 -7.61 4.21 2.54
CA ARG A 15 -8.02 2.83 2.77
C ARG A 15 -8.20 2.08 1.45
N SER A 16 -8.86 2.71 0.48
CA SER A 16 -9.09 2.11 -0.84
C SER A 16 -7.76 1.81 -1.55
N VAL A 17 -6.84 2.76 -1.54
CA VAL A 17 -5.52 2.58 -2.15
C VAL A 17 -4.74 1.48 -1.42
N ALA A 18 -4.80 1.44 -0.09
CA ALA A 18 -4.13 0.42 0.70
C ALA A 18 -4.70 -0.98 0.39
N GLN A 19 -6.01 -1.10 0.27
CA GLN A 19 -6.65 -2.37 -0.09
C GLN A 19 -6.24 -2.82 -1.48
N GLU A 20 -6.16 -1.90 -2.42
CA GLU A 20 -5.70 -2.21 -3.77
C GLU A 20 -4.26 -2.71 -3.78
N ALA A 21 -3.40 -2.05 -3.01
CA ALA A 21 -2.01 -2.46 -2.87
C ALA A 21 -1.91 -3.85 -2.26
N GLU A 22 -2.69 -4.12 -1.23
CA GLU A 22 -2.72 -5.44 -0.58
C GLU A 22 -3.14 -6.52 -1.55
N LYS A 23 -4.18 -6.26 -2.33
CA LYS A 23 -4.69 -7.21 -3.31
C LYS A 23 -3.63 -7.53 -4.36
N ARG A 24 -2.96 -6.51 -4.87
CA ARG A 24 -1.90 -6.70 -5.85
C ARG A 24 -0.73 -7.48 -5.28
N LEU A 25 -0.35 -7.20 -4.04
CA LEU A 25 0.72 -7.93 -3.37
C LEU A 25 0.37 -9.41 -3.21
N GLN A 26 -0.87 -9.72 -2.85
CA GLN A 26 -1.31 -11.10 -2.74
C GLN A 26 -1.26 -11.82 -4.08
N GLU A 27 -1.70 -11.17 -5.15
CA GLU A 27 -1.65 -11.73 -6.50
C GLU A 27 -0.22 -12.04 -6.92
N ILE A 28 0.69 -11.12 -6.63
CA ILE A 28 2.11 -11.30 -6.96
C ILE A 28 2.70 -12.48 -6.19
N LYS A 29 2.40 -12.56 -4.89
CA LYS A 29 2.87 -13.66 -4.05
C LYS A 29 2.36 -15.01 -4.53
N GLU A 30 1.10 -15.08 -4.92
CA GLU A 30 0.51 -16.31 -5.43
C GLU A 30 1.21 -16.76 -6.71
N LYS A 31 1.48 -15.82 -7.61
CA LYS A 31 2.18 -16.14 -8.86
C LYS A 31 3.61 -16.60 -8.60
N LEU A 32 4.29 -15.98 -7.63
CA LEU A 32 5.64 -16.37 -7.26
C LEU A 32 5.68 -17.76 -6.64
N ASP A 33 4.70 -18.08 -5.80
CA ASP A 33 4.61 -19.39 -5.16
C ASP A 33 4.37 -20.50 -6.17
N GLN A 34 3.70 -20.19 -7.28
CA GLN A 34 3.48 -21.14 -8.36
C GLN A 34 4.72 -21.35 -9.21
N GLY A 35 5.67 -20.40 -9.16
CA GLY A 35 6.93 -20.51 -9.91
C GLY A 35 7.91 -21.42 -9.22
N LYS A 36 8.56 -22.29 -9.97
CA LYS A 36 9.53 -23.25 -9.44
C LYS A 36 10.94 -22.68 -9.29
N ASP A 37 11.19 -21.52 -9.87
CA ASP A 37 12.54 -20.98 -10.00
C ASP A 37 12.98 -20.06 -8.87
N GLY A 38 12.26 -20.02 -7.78
CA GLY A 38 12.63 -19.17 -6.67
C GLY A 38 12.34 -17.70 -6.93
N ARG A 39 12.50 -16.89 -5.90
CA ARG A 39 12.24 -15.44 -5.98
C ARG A 39 13.52 -14.67 -6.26
N PRO A 40 13.56 -13.85 -7.31
CA PRO A 40 14.72 -12.96 -7.51
C PRO A 40 14.84 -11.96 -6.36
N ASP A 41 16.05 -11.63 -5.98
CA ASP A 41 16.31 -10.71 -4.88
C ASP A 41 15.65 -9.35 -5.10
N VAL A 42 15.66 -8.86 -6.33
CA VAL A 42 15.07 -7.57 -6.68
C VAL A 42 13.57 -7.58 -6.42
N LEU A 43 12.92 -8.68 -6.80
CA LEU A 43 11.47 -8.82 -6.60
C LEU A 43 11.11 -8.97 -5.13
N GLU A 44 11.89 -9.73 -4.37
CA GLU A 44 11.70 -9.87 -2.92
C GLU A 44 11.82 -8.52 -2.22
N LYS A 45 12.84 -7.74 -2.59
CA LYS A 45 13.03 -6.40 -2.03
C LYS A 45 11.84 -5.49 -2.33
N ALA A 46 11.38 -5.52 -3.57
CA ALA A 46 10.22 -4.71 -3.97
C ALA A 46 8.98 -5.09 -3.17
N LEU A 47 8.76 -6.40 -2.97
CA LEU A 47 7.64 -6.89 -2.17
C LEU A 47 7.76 -6.49 -0.70
N GLU A 48 8.95 -6.60 -0.12
CA GLU A 48 9.19 -6.19 1.25
C GLU A 48 8.93 -4.70 1.45
N GLU A 49 9.41 -3.87 0.53
CA GLU A 49 9.19 -2.43 0.59
C GLU A 49 7.71 -2.09 0.47
N ALA A 50 7.00 -2.79 -0.43
CA ALA A 50 5.57 -2.60 -0.61
C ALA A 50 4.80 -3.00 0.65
N GLU A 51 5.19 -4.12 1.28
CA GLU A 51 4.56 -4.58 2.52
C GLU A 51 4.80 -3.61 3.66
N LYS A 52 6.01 -3.07 3.78
CA LYS A 52 6.33 -2.07 4.80
C LYS A 52 5.49 -0.80 4.62
N ALA A 53 5.40 -0.33 3.39
CA ALA A 53 4.59 0.86 3.08
C ALA A 53 3.11 0.61 3.38
N LEU A 54 2.63 -0.58 3.03
CA LEU A 54 1.25 -0.96 3.31
C LEU A 54 0.97 -1.02 4.81
N HIS A 55 1.89 -1.61 5.56
CA HIS A 55 1.77 -1.70 7.01
C HIS A 55 1.74 -0.30 7.65
N GLU A 56 2.60 0.58 7.18
CA GLU A 56 2.62 1.97 7.63
C GLU A 56 1.30 2.67 7.33
N ALA A 57 0.76 2.47 6.13
CA ALA A 57 -0.52 3.05 5.74
C ALA A 57 -1.64 2.58 6.66
N LYS A 58 -1.69 1.28 6.95
CA LYS A 58 -2.69 0.70 7.86
C LYS A 58 -2.54 1.24 9.27
N SER A 59 -1.30 1.39 9.74
CA SER A 59 -1.02 1.93 11.07
C SER A 59 -1.49 3.38 11.18
N ARG A 60 -1.23 4.20 10.17
CA ARG A 60 -1.68 5.59 10.15
C ARG A 60 -3.21 5.68 10.10
N LEU A 61 -3.85 4.80 9.35
CA LEU A 61 -5.31 4.75 9.29
C LEU A 61 -5.91 4.37 10.64
N ALA A 62 -5.27 3.43 11.34
CA ALA A 62 -5.70 3.04 12.69
C ALA A 62 -5.57 4.21 13.67
N ASP A 63 -4.49 5.00 13.55
CA ASP A 63 -4.31 6.19 14.37
C ASP A 63 -5.43 7.20 14.13
N LEU A 64 -5.86 7.36 12.89
CA LEU A 64 -6.98 8.25 12.57
C LEU A 64 -8.29 7.78 13.21
N ASP A 65 -8.51 6.46 13.24
CA ASP A 65 -9.71 5.89 13.84
C ASP A 65 -9.73 6.09 15.34
N GLN A 66 -8.58 6.00 16.00
CA GLN A 66 -8.49 6.12 17.45
C GLN A 66 -8.56 7.55 17.93
N ASP A 67 -8.11 8.49 17.12
CA ASP A 67 -7.97 9.90 17.51
C ASP A 67 -9.13 10.75 17.02
N LYS A 68 -10.36 10.34 17.36
CA LYS A 68 -11.58 11.03 16.91
C LYS A 68 -11.69 12.45 17.46
N ASP A 69 -11.09 12.69 18.61
CA ASP A 69 -11.15 13.99 19.28
C ASP A 69 -9.84 14.78 19.15
N GLY A 70 -8.96 14.34 18.24
CA GLY A 70 -7.68 14.97 18.06
C GLY A 70 -7.76 16.36 17.43
N VAL A 71 -6.63 17.07 17.50
CA VAL A 71 -6.50 18.40 16.92
C VAL A 71 -6.64 18.29 15.40
N PRO A 72 -7.47 19.14 14.76
CA PRO A 72 -7.68 19.06 13.31
C PRO A 72 -6.41 19.08 12.49
N ASP A 73 -5.42 19.86 12.88
CA ASP A 73 -4.14 19.94 12.15
C ASP A 73 -3.40 18.61 12.17
N LYS A 74 -3.39 17.93 13.31
CA LYS A 74 -2.76 16.63 13.45
C LYS A 74 -3.49 15.57 12.64
N LEU A 75 -4.80 15.59 12.67
CA LEU A 75 -5.61 14.65 11.90
C LEU A 75 -5.37 14.81 10.40
N LYS A 76 -5.23 16.06 9.96
CA LYS A 76 -4.93 16.33 8.56
C LYS A 76 -3.55 15.80 8.18
N GLU A 77 -2.54 16.03 9.03
CA GLU A 77 -1.19 15.52 8.81
C GLU A 77 -1.18 14.00 8.72
N VAL A 78 -1.84 13.34 9.67
CA VAL A 78 -1.88 11.88 9.69
C VAL A 78 -2.61 11.34 8.48
N SER A 79 -3.69 11.99 8.05
CA SER A 79 -4.42 11.57 6.85
C SER A 79 -3.57 11.70 5.59
N GLU A 80 -2.78 12.76 5.49
CA GLU A 80 -1.85 12.94 4.38
C GLU A 80 -0.74 11.90 4.38
N LEU A 81 -0.22 11.58 5.56
CA LEU A 81 0.81 10.54 5.72
C LEU A 81 0.25 9.18 5.35
N ALA A 82 -0.98 8.88 5.78
CA ALA A 82 -1.64 7.64 5.43
C ALA A 82 -1.83 7.52 3.92
N LYS A 83 -2.25 8.60 3.28
CA LYS A 83 -2.43 8.63 1.84
C LYS A 83 -1.10 8.43 1.11
N LYS A 84 -0.06 9.11 1.54
CA LYS A 84 1.27 8.97 0.94
C LYS A 84 1.80 7.55 1.11
N ALA A 85 1.64 6.98 2.29
CA ALA A 85 2.07 5.61 2.54
C ALA A 85 1.30 4.61 1.68
N ALA A 86 -0.01 4.81 1.54
CA ALA A 86 -0.84 3.95 0.71
C ALA A 86 -0.44 4.07 -0.77
N GLU A 87 -0.19 5.27 -1.24
CA GLU A 87 0.26 5.50 -2.62
C GLU A 87 1.64 4.88 -2.86
N ALA A 88 2.53 4.99 -1.88
CA ALA A 88 3.84 4.36 -1.96
C ALA A 88 3.71 2.85 -2.03
N ALA A 89 2.83 2.27 -1.22
CA ALA A 89 2.58 0.83 -1.24
C ALA A 89 2.05 0.39 -2.60
N LYS A 90 1.12 1.16 -3.16
CA LYS A 90 0.57 0.87 -4.48
C LYS A 90 1.65 0.97 -5.56
N ALA A 91 2.47 2.01 -5.53
CA ALA A 91 3.55 2.18 -6.50
C ALA A 91 4.56 1.05 -6.42
N LYS A 92 4.94 0.64 -5.21
CA LYS A 92 5.86 -0.46 -5.00
C LYS A 92 5.26 -1.79 -5.45
N ALA A 93 3.97 -2.00 -5.19
CA ALA A 93 3.27 -3.19 -5.65
C ALA A 93 3.21 -3.25 -7.18
N GLU A 94 2.97 -2.12 -7.82
CA GLU A 94 2.96 -2.04 -9.28
C GLU A 94 4.34 -2.30 -9.86
N GLU A 95 5.38 -1.78 -9.21
CA GLU A 95 6.76 -2.05 -9.61
C GLU A 95 7.08 -3.53 -9.52
N ALA A 96 6.68 -4.17 -8.42
CA ALA A 96 6.87 -5.61 -8.25
C ALA A 96 6.11 -6.40 -9.32
N ALA A 97 4.88 -5.98 -9.63
CA ALA A 97 4.08 -6.62 -10.67
C ALA A 97 4.74 -6.49 -12.04
N ARG A 98 5.33 -5.32 -12.32
CA ARG A 98 6.03 -5.10 -13.58
C ARG A 98 7.27 -5.97 -13.69
N LEU A 99 8.05 -6.06 -12.61
CA LEU A 99 9.24 -6.91 -12.57
C LEU A 99 8.88 -8.37 -12.80
N LEU A 100 7.80 -8.82 -12.19
CA LEU A 100 7.31 -10.18 -12.36
C LEU A 100 6.88 -10.42 -13.81
N ARG A 101 6.18 -9.46 -14.40
CA ARG A 101 5.70 -9.55 -15.77
C ARG A 101 6.86 -9.60 -16.75
N GLU A 102 7.88 -8.78 -16.54
CA GLU A 102 9.08 -8.77 -17.38
C GLU A 102 9.79 -10.12 -17.33
N ARG A 103 9.89 -10.68 -16.13
CA ARG A 103 10.55 -11.97 -15.94
C ARG A 103 9.79 -13.09 -16.62
N LEU A 104 8.46 -13.11 -16.47
CA LEU A 104 7.62 -14.12 -17.13
C LEU A 104 7.66 -13.98 -18.66
N GLY A 105 7.68 -12.75 -19.14
CA GLY A 105 7.77 -12.47 -20.56
C GLY A 105 9.07 -12.95 -21.19
N LYS A 106 10.17 -12.82 -20.45
CA LYS A 106 11.48 -13.26 -20.92
C LYS A 106 11.67 -14.75 -20.82
N GLY A 107 10.98 -15.39 -19.90
CA GLY A 107 11.05 -16.83 -19.72
C GLY A 107 10.20 -17.63 -20.67
N GLY A 108 9.42 -16.91 -21.48
CA GLY A 108 8.50 -17.49 -22.46
C GLY A 108 9.18 -18.05 -23.65
#